data_6e5bd7a4b42d4e9b3e42339e94d754d5
#
_entry.id   6e5bd7a4b42d4e9b3e42339e94d754d5
#
_cell.length_a   1.000
_cell.length_b   1.000
_cell.length_c   1.000
_cell.angle_alpha   90.00
_cell.angle_beta   90.00
_cell.angle_gamma   90.00
#
_symmetry.space_group_name_H-M   'P 1'
#
loop_
_entity.id
_entity.type
_entity.pdbx_description
1 polymer ?
#
loop_
_entity_poly.entity_id
_entity_poly.type
_entity_poly.pdbx_seq_one_letter_code
_entity_poly.pdbx_strand_id
1 'polypeptide(L)'
;MEPNMLMRFASVSKLITAVGIMKLQEMKKLKLNEKVFGEKGILRDTVYNNSIKDKRYYDITVEQLLRHQAGFNNYAGDPVSSTRYIMMQNHLKTPPDHPTLLKILLKRHLGYTPGEGKCYSNLGYMILSMIIEKKSGMKYENFMQKYVLHPAGCYDMHIAGTYLKDRRPNETKYYMHQGSIPVYEYNNSGRLVEKCYGDTDLPRLSGAGAWCGSTAELSRFIASIDGLPHVKDILSKKSIEFMTREQTDHQYSIGWNYTPKSNKPWIRTGSLAGTSAIVLKYPDNQCWILITNTSTWKGHGFSNDTMAFFEKLRKKYMANMPKKDLFL
;
A
#
# COMPACT_ATOMS: atom_id res chain seq x y z
N MET A 1 12.47 -15.08 -16.38
CA MET A 1 11.44 -14.17 -15.80
C MET A 1 10.99 -13.27 -16.92
N GLU A 2 9.69 -13.23 -17.22
CA GLU A 2 9.13 -12.46 -18.33
C GLU A 2 8.55 -11.14 -17.82
N PRO A 3 8.44 -10.07 -18.65
CA PRO A 3 7.95 -8.76 -18.23
C PRO A 3 6.51 -8.75 -17.70
N ASN A 4 5.70 -9.73 -18.10
CA ASN A 4 4.31 -9.89 -17.69
C ASN A 4 4.12 -10.81 -16.48
N MET A 5 5.20 -11.35 -15.90
CA MET A 5 5.09 -12.16 -14.69
C MET A 5 4.62 -11.31 -13.51
N LEU A 6 3.67 -11.85 -12.77
CA LEU A 6 3.07 -11.18 -11.63
C LEU A 6 3.92 -11.37 -10.38
N MET A 7 4.06 -10.29 -9.60
CA MET A 7 4.78 -10.27 -8.33
C MET A 7 4.05 -9.39 -7.33
N ARG A 8 4.13 -9.75 -6.05
CA ARG A 8 3.56 -8.95 -4.96
C ARG A 8 4.26 -7.59 -4.89
N PHE A 9 3.48 -6.52 -4.77
CA PHE A 9 3.99 -5.15 -4.70
C PHE A 9 4.32 -4.71 -3.28
N ALA A 10 3.88 -5.46 -2.29
CA ALA A 10 3.99 -5.05 -0.90
C ALA A 10 3.43 -3.61 -0.71
N SER A 11 4.12 -2.77 0.03
CA SER A 11 3.63 -1.41 0.33
C SER A 11 3.57 -0.46 -0.88
N VAL A 12 4.04 -0.84 -2.07
CA VAL A 12 3.75 -0.08 -3.30
C VAL A 12 2.24 -0.04 -3.55
N SER A 13 1.49 -1.04 -3.10
CA SER A 13 0.02 -1.10 -3.08
C SER A 13 -0.66 0.15 -2.51
N LYS A 14 -0.02 0.84 -1.57
CA LYS A 14 -0.58 2.05 -0.96
C LYS A 14 -0.77 3.18 -1.98
N LEU A 15 0.10 3.25 -2.99
CA LEU A 15 -0.05 4.25 -4.04
C LEU A 15 -1.34 4.00 -4.84
N ILE A 16 -1.64 2.73 -5.14
CA ILE A 16 -2.87 2.34 -5.84
C ILE A 16 -4.09 2.76 -5.00
N THR A 17 -4.11 2.43 -3.70
CA THR A 17 -5.19 2.81 -2.77
C THR A 17 -5.38 4.32 -2.68
N ALA A 18 -4.28 5.06 -2.61
CA ALA A 18 -4.30 6.53 -2.55
C ALA A 18 -4.98 7.12 -3.79
N VAL A 19 -4.65 6.61 -4.98
CA VAL A 19 -5.31 6.98 -6.24
C VAL A 19 -6.81 6.66 -6.21
N GLY A 20 -7.22 5.52 -5.62
CA GLY A 20 -8.63 5.18 -5.43
C GLY A 20 -9.39 6.19 -4.56
N ILE A 21 -8.80 6.68 -3.48
CA ILE A 21 -9.38 7.74 -2.65
C ILE A 21 -9.46 9.07 -3.43
N MET A 22 -8.41 9.45 -4.15
CA MET A 22 -8.45 10.65 -4.99
C MET A 22 -9.51 10.55 -6.09
N LYS A 23 -9.73 9.36 -6.64
CA LYS A 23 -10.79 9.09 -7.62
C LYS A 23 -12.18 9.31 -7.01
N LEU A 24 -12.43 8.82 -5.80
CA LEU A 24 -13.68 9.09 -5.07
C LEU A 24 -13.87 10.58 -4.81
N GLN A 25 -12.82 11.32 -4.52
CA GLN A 25 -12.88 12.78 -4.37
C GLN A 25 -13.26 13.46 -5.70
N GLU A 26 -12.65 13.09 -6.82
CA GLU A 26 -13.00 13.64 -8.14
C GLU A 26 -14.45 13.31 -8.53
N MET A 27 -14.92 12.11 -8.17
CA MET A 27 -16.32 11.69 -8.33
C MET A 27 -17.29 12.41 -7.37
N LYS A 28 -16.79 13.32 -6.52
CA LYS A 28 -17.57 14.04 -5.49
C LYS A 28 -18.27 13.13 -4.47
N LYS A 29 -17.78 11.88 -4.32
CA LYS A 29 -18.29 10.92 -3.32
C LYS A 29 -17.62 11.04 -1.97
N LEU A 30 -16.49 11.76 -1.90
CA LEU A 30 -15.65 11.89 -0.73
C LEU A 30 -14.99 13.26 -0.71
N LYS A 31 -14.78 13.84 0.50
CA LYS A 31 -13.87 14.95 0.73
C LYS A 31 -12.74 14.49 1.65
N LEU A 32 -11.51 14.94 1.39
CA LEU A 32 -10.35 14.47 2.18
C LEU A 32 -10.40 14.96 3.64
N ASN A 33 -11.10 16.04 3.93
CA ASN A 33 -11.31 16.54 5.28
C ASN A 33 -12.51 15.90 6.00
N GLU A 34 -13.24 14.95 5.38
CA GLU A 34 -14.29 14.22 6.07
C GLU A 34 -13.73 13.43 7.24
N LYS A 35 -14.44 13.43 8.35
CA LYS A 35 -14.13 12.62 9.52
C LYS A 35 -14.39 11.15 9.23
N VAL A 36 -13.50 10.29 9.72
CA VAL A 36 -13.60 8.85 9.51
C VAL A 36 -14.60 8.21 10.47
N PHE A 37 -14.57 8.60 11.73
CA PHE A 37 -15.39 8.03 12.80
C PHE A 37 -16.37 9.07 13.39
N GLY A 38 -17.29 8.59 14.22
CA GLY A 38 -18.33 9.41 14.86
C GLY A 38 -19.65 9.38 14.10
N GLU A 39 -20.69 9.98 14.66
CA GLU A 39 -22.05 9.98 14.10
C GLU A 39 -22.13 10.58 12.69
N LYS A 40 -21.31 11.59 12.41
CA LYS A 40 -21.17 12.23 11.09
C LYS A 40 -20.00 11.69 10.28
N GLY A 41 -19.29 10.66 10.78
CA GLY A 41 -18.15 10.07 10.10
C GLY A 41 -18.54 9.12 8.98
N ILE A 42 -17.57 8.72 8.16
CA ILE A 42 -17.78 7.77 7.05
C ILE A 42 -18.09 6.38 7.60
N LEU A 43 -17.31 5.91 8.57
CA LEU A 43 -17.49 4.63 9.27
C LEU A 43 -18.27 4.88 10.57
N ARG A 44 -19.53 5.31 10.42
CA ARG A 44 -20.42 5.75 11.51
C ARG A 44 -21.20 4.63 12.20
N ASP A 45 -20.92 3.38 11.87
CA ASP A 45 -21.61 2.24 12.43
C ASP A 45 -21.47 2.24 13.98
N THR A 46 -22.56 2.01 14.70
CA THR A 46 -22.60 2.09 16.18
C THR A 46 -21.60 1.15 16.84
N VAL A 47 -21.32 0.01 16.20
CA VAL A 47 -20.33 -0.95 16.69
C VAL A 47 -18.92 -0.36 16.78
N TYR A 48 -18.55 0.55 15.87
CA TYR A 48 -17.28 1.25 15.92
C TYR A 48 -17.30 2.33 16.98
N ASN A 49 -18.31 3.19 16.98
CA ASN A 49 -18.43 4.29 17.93
C ASN A 49 -18.42 3.77 19.38
N ASN A 50 -19.13 2.69 19.67
CA ASN A 50 -19.16 2.05 20.99
C ASN A 50 -17.82 1.40 21.39
N SER A 51 -16.94 1.15 20.43
CA SER A 51 -15.62 0.56 20.67
C SER A 51 -14.52 1.60 20.92
N ILE A 52 -14.75 2.86 20.52
CA ILE A 52 -13.78 3.94 20.66
C ILE A 52 -13.60 4.28 22.15
N LYS A 53 -12.37 4.11 22.65
CA LYS A 53 -11.98 4.49 24.03
C LYS A 53 -11.28 5.84 24.08
N ASP A 54 -10.58 6.22 23.04
CA ASP A 54 -9.86 7.49 22.92
C ASP A 54 -10.64 8.45 22.01
N LYS A 55 -11.19 9.51 22.57
CA LYS A 55 -12.05 10.46 21.83
C LYS A 55 -11.34 11.12 20.64
N ARG A 56 -10.00 11.14 20.61
CA ARG A 56 -9.21 11.68 19.50
C ARG A 56 -9.44 10.94 18.17
N TYR A 57 -9.96 9.70 18.21
CA TYR A 57 -10.38 9.01 16.97
C TYR A 57 -11.42 9.79 16.17
N TYR A 58 -12.27 10.58 16.82
CA TYR A 58 -13.28 11.41 16.15
C TYR A 58 -12.67 12.58 15.36
N ASP A 59 -11.40 12.89 15.59
CA ASP A 59 -10.68 13.93 14.87
C ASP A 59 -9.97 13.45 13.61
N ILE A 60 -9.88 12.14 13.42
CA ILE A 60 -9.21 11.55 12.27
C ILE A 60 -9.97 11.88 10.98
N THR A 61 -9.25 12.43 10.00
CA THR A 61 -9.74 12.70 8.65
C THR A 61 -9.16 11.71 7.64
N VAL A 62 -9.75 11.64 6.45
CA VAL A 62 -9.25 10.82 5.34
C VAL A 62 -7.85 11.25 4.92
N GLU A 63 -7.56 12.57 4.85
CA GLU A 63 -6.22 13.06 4.51
C GLU A 63 -5.18 12.62 5.54
N GLN A 64 -5.50 12.65 6.83
CA GLN A 64 -4.58 12.19 7.87
C GLN A 64 -4.28 10.69 7.77
N LEU A 65 -5.23 9.85 7.35
CA LEU A 65 -4.96 8.43 7.04
C LEU A 65 -3.98 8.31 5.87
N LEU A 66 -4.22 9.03 4.77
CA LEU A 66 -3.35 9.02 3.57
C LEU A 66 -1.92 9.47 3.88
N ARG A 67 -1.76 10.44 4.78
CA ARG A 67 -0.45 11.03 5.16
C ARG A 67 0.18 10.39 6.38
N HIS A 68 -0.38 9.28 6.89
CA HIS A 68 0.11 8.59 8.09
C HIS A 68 0.14 9.48 9.35
N GLN A 69 -0.83 10.40 9.48
CA GLN A 69 -0.96 11.36 10.57
C GLN A 69 -2.14 11.06 11.51
N ALA A 70 -2.73 9.88 11.42
CA ALA A 70 -3.95 9.54 12.17
C ALA A 70 -3.74 9.28 13.68
N GLY A 71 -2.52 9.40 14.18
CA GLY A 71 -2.23 9.14 15.59
C GLY A 71 -1.90 7.69 15.92
N PHE A 72 -1.93 6.78 14.94
CA PHE A 72 -1.55 5.39 15.16
C PHE A 72 -0.07 5.27 15.50
N ASN A 73 0.28 4.27 16.32
CA ASN A 73 1.66 3.92 16.62
C ASN A 73 1.90 2.43 16.40
N ASN A 74 3.15 2.05 16.25
CA ASN A 74 3.59 0.67 16.02
C ASN A 74 4.45 0.13 17.18
N TYR A 75 4.33 0.64 18.40
CA TYR A 75 5.13 0.20 19.55
C TYR A 75 4.97 -1.30 19.85
N ALA A 76 3.79 -1.84 19.63
CA ALA A 76 3.49 -3.27 19.78
C ALA A 76 3.48 -4.03 18.44
N GLY A 77 4.17 -3.52 17.41
CA GLY A 77 4.13 -4.04 16.04
C GLY A 77 2.93 -3.56 15.24
N ASP A 78 2.93 -3.86 13.94
CA ASP A 78 1.83 -3.49 13.05
C ASP A 78 0.64 -4.45 13.26
N PRO A 79 -0.53 -3.94 13.69
CA PRO A 79 -1.65 -4.80 14.05
C PRO A 79 -2.27 -5.54 12.86
N VAL A 80 -2.14 -5.01 11.63
CA VAL A 80 -2.71 -5.64 10.44
C VAL A 80 -1.87 -6.85 10.00
N SER A 81 -0.56 -6.79 10.25
CA SER A 81 0.36 -7.91 9.98
C SER A 81 0.48 -8.89 11.15
N SER A 82 -0.11 -8.60 12.30
CA SER A 82 0.03 -9.39 13.54
C SER A 82 -1.22 -10.21 13.85
N THR A 83 -1.87 -10.79 12.83
CA THR A 83 -3.16 -11.48 12.97
C THR A 83 -3.16 -12.55 14.06
N ARG A 84 -2.13 -13.42 14.09
CA ARG A 84 -2.01 -14.47 15.11
C ARG A 84 -2.00 -13.92 16.54
N TYR A 85 -1.23 -12.85 16.77
CA TYR A 85 -1.15 -12.18 18.06
C TYR A 85 -2.51 -11.57 18.47
N ILE A 86 -3.20 -10.91 17.54
CA ILE A 86 -4.55 -10.37 17.76
C ILE A 86 -5.54 -11.50 18.12
N MET A 87 -5.48 -12.63 17.41
CA MET A 87 -6.32 -13.79 17.72
C MET A 87 -6.08 -14.30 19.14
N MET A 88 -4.83 -14.49 19.53
CA MET A 88 -4.48 -14.98 20.86
C MET A 88 -4.93 -14.03 21.97
N GLN A 89 -4.68 -12.72 21.83
CA GLN A 89 -5.07 -11.73 22.83
C GLN A 89 -6.59 -11.55 22.99
N ASN A 90 -7.36 -11.83 21.94
CA ASN A 90 -8.81 -11.64 21.95
C ASN A 90 -9.59 -12.96 21.93
N HIS A 91 -8.91 -14.10 22.16
CA HIS A 91 -9.50 -15.45 22.19
C HIS A 91 -10.33 -15.78 20.94
N LEU A 92 -9.88 -15.31 19.76
CA LEU A 92 -10.57 -15.54 18.49
C LEU A 92 -10.27 -16.94 17.96
N LYS A 93 -11.30 -17.64 17.52
CA LYS A 93 -11.17 -18.98 16.90
C LYS A 93 -10.74 -18.91 15.42
N THR A 94 -11.04 -17.81 14.75
CA THR A 94 -10.73 -17.56 13.33
C THR A 94 -10.13 -16.18 13.16
N PRO A 95 -9.33 -15.95 12.09
CA PRO A 95 -8.81 -14.63 11.77
C PRO A 95 -9.94 -13.59 11.64
N PRO A 96 -9.83 -12.43 12.30
CA PRO A 96 -10.87 -11.41 12.26
C PRO A 96 -10.98 -10.83 10.85
N ASP A 97 -12.19 -10.53 10.38
CA ASP A 97 -12.41 -9.69 9.20
C ASP A 97 -12.06 -8.22 9.50
N HIS A 98 -12.04 -7.35 8.46
CA HIS A 98 -11.71 -5.93 8.64
C HIS A 98 -12.60 -5.24 9.69
N PRO A 99 -13.94 -5.40 9.69
CA PRO A 99 -14.80 -4.83 10.71
C PRO A 99 -14.44 -5.28 12.12
N THR A 100 -14.23 -6.58 12.33
CA THR A 100 -13.89 -7.16 13.64
C THR A 100 -12.51 -6.68 14.10
N LEU A 101 -11.51 -6.66 13.20
CA LEU A 101 -10.18 -6.15 13.50
C LEU A 101 -10.24 -4.66 13.89
N LEU A 102 -10.95 -3.84 13.10
CA LEU A 102 -11.12 -2.42 13.40
C LEU A 102 -11.78 -2.21 14.77
N LYS A 103 -12.86 -2.93 15.08
CA LYS A 103 -13.52 -2.89 16.40
C LYS A 103 -12.54 -3.18 17.55
N ILE A 104 -11.66 -4.17 17.39
CA ILE A 104 -10.64 -4.49 18.40
C ILE A 104 -9.66 -3.34 18.56
N LEU A 105 -9.19 -2.76 17.45
CA LEU A 105 -8.15 -1.74 17.44
C LEU A 105 -8.64 -0.37 17.94
N LEU A 106 -9.91 -0.04 17.73
CA LEU A 106 -10.53 1.20 18.24
C LEU A 106 -10.58 1.28 19.78
N LYS A 107 -10.34 0.18 20.49
CA LYS A 107 -10.19 0.16 21.95
C LYS A 107 -8.82 0.64 22.42
N ARG A 108 -7.82 0.76 21.51
CA ARG A 108 -6.47 1.20 21.84
C ARG A 108 -6.39 2.72 21.89
N HIS A 109 -5.44 3.26 22.67
CA HIS A 109 -5.15 4.70 22.66
C HIS A 109 -4.26 5.05 21.46
N LEU A 110 -4.47 6.25 20.92
CA LEU A 110 -3.59 6.84 19.92
C LEU A 110 -2.25 7.24 20.57
N GLY A 111 -1.17 7.14 19.80
CA GLY A 111 0.17 7.52 20.25
C GLY A 111 0.38 9.04 20.30
N TYR A 112 -0.37 9.78 19.48
CA TYR A 112 -0.31 11.25 19.41
C TYR A 112 -1.65 11.77 18.83
N THR A 113 -1.88 13.08 18.95
CA THR A 113 -3.08 13.74 18.40
C THR A 113 -3.05 13.69 16.86
N PRO A 114 -4.16 13.32 16.20
CA PRO A 114 -4.24 13.32 14.74
C PRO A 114 -3.81 14.67 14.14
N GLY A 115 -2.84 14.62 13.22
CA GLY A 115 -2.25 15.79 12.57
C GLY A 115 -0.96 16.32 13.21
N GLU A 116 -0.66 16.01 14.47
CA GLU A 116 0.51 16.55 15.19
C GLU A 116 1.81 15.74 14.99
N GLY A 117 1.69 14.54 14.44
CA GLY A 117 2.84 13.68 14.18
C GLY A 117 2.63 12.79 12.96
N LYS A 118 3.62 11.93 12.68
CA LYS A 118 3.52 10.91 11.65
C LYS A 118 4.05 9.57 12.14
N CYS A 119 3.33 8.51 11.83
CA CYS A 119 3.80 7.14 12.01
C CYS A 119 3.25 6.28 10.88
N TYR A 120 4.14 5.66 10.11
CA TYR A 120 3.76 4.80 9.02
C TYR A 120 2.79 3.71 9.50
N SER A 121 1.64 3.56 8.84
CA SER A 121 0.57 2.68 9.32
C SER A 121 -0.08 1.88 8.19
N ASN A 122 -0.04 0.55 8.29
CA ASN A 122 -0.86 -0.32 7.45
C ASN A 122 -2.34 -0.25 7.87
N LEU A 123 -2.61 -0.06 9.17
CA LEU A 123 -3.98 0.14 9.66
C LEU A 123 -4.68 1.31 8.97
N GLY A 124 -3.98 2.45 8.79
CA GLY A 124 -4.55 3.59 8.07
C GLY A 124 -4.99 3.24 6.65
N TYR A 125 -4.18 2.47 5.92
CA TYR A 125 -4.50 2.07 4.55
C TYR A 125 -5.50 0.91 4.46
N MET A 126 -5.59 0.05 5.47
CA MET A 126 -6.70 -0.89 5.62
C MET A 126 -8.03 -0.13 5.82
N ILE A 127 -8.06 0.89 6.67
CA ILE A 127 -9.24 1.74 6.87
C ILE A 127 -9.60 2.47 5.57
N LEU A 128 -8.62 2.97 4.79
CA LEU A 128 -8.88 3.58 3.49
C LEU A 128 -9.56 2.61 2.50
N SER A 129 -9.20 1.32 2.50
CA SER A 129 -9.90 0.33 1.67
C SER A 129 -11.36 0.13 2.12
N MET A 130 -11.63 0.14 3.43
CA MET A 130 -13.00 0.10 3.96
C MET A 130 -13.80 1.36 3.61
N ILE A 131 -13.16 2.53 3.61
CA ILE A 131 -13.76 3.80 3.16
C ILE A 131 -14.13 3.73 1.67
N ILE A 132 -13.25 3.16 0.83
CA ILE A 132 -13.55 2.95 -0.60
C ILE A 132 -14.80 2.08 -0.74
N GLU A 133 -14.91 0.98 -0.02
CA GLU A 133 -16.10 0.12 -0.06
C GLU A 133 -17.35 0.87 0.40
N LYS A 134 -17.28 1.56 1.53
CA LYS A 134 -18.43 2.30 2.10
C LYS A 134 -18.94 3.41 1.18
N LYS A 135 -18.03 4.18 0.56
CA LYS A 135 -18.37 5.32 -0.31
C LYS A 135 -18.76 4.93 -1.74
N SER A 136 -18.23 3.81 -2.23
CA SER A 136 -18.54 3.33 -3.59
C SER A 136 -19.71 2.37 -3.64
N GLY A 137 -20.00 1.64 -2.56
CA GLY A 137 -20.93 0.49 -2.53
C GLY A 137 -20.37 -0.76 -3.22
N MET A 138 -19.07 -0.79 -3.54
CA MET A 138 -18.41 -1.89 -4.24
C MET A 138 -17.35 -2.53 -3.33
N LYS A 139 -17.02 -3.80 -3.58
CA LYS A 139 -15.82 -4.41 -3.00
C LYS A 139 -14.58 -3.63 -3.41
N TYR A 140 -13.59 -3.51 -2.51
CA TYR A 140 -12.39 -2.72 -2.72
C TYR A 140 -11.71 -3.04 -4.06
N GLU A 141 -11.38 -4.31 -4.30
CA GLU A 141 -10.69 -4.74 -5.53
C GLU A 141 -11.51 -4.39 -6.80
N ASN A 142 -12.82 -4.63 -6.79
CA ASN A 142 -13.68 -4.33 -7.93
C ASN A 142 -13.75 -2.82 -8.24
N PHE A 143 -13.77 -1.98 -7.19
CA PHE A 143 -13.70 -0.53 -7.38
C PHE A 143 -12.36 -0.12 -8.00
N MET A 144 -11.26 -0.66 -7.47
CA MET A 144 -9.92 -0.33 -7.95
C MET A 144 -9.70 -0.77 -9.39
N GLN A 145 -10.14 -1.97 -9.75
CA GLN A 145 -10.08 -2.45 -11.13
C GLN A 145 -10.86 -1.53 -12.07
N LYS A 146 -12.12 -1.24 -11.73
CA LYS A 146 -13.04 -0.48 -12.61
C LYS A 146 -12.63 0.98 -12.80
N TYR A 147 -12.20 1.66 -11.73
CA TYR A 147 -12.02 3.11 -11.74
C TYR A 147 -10.56 3.59 -11.70
N VAL A 148 -9.64 2.67 -11.45
CA VAL A 148 -8.20 2.99 -11.32
C VAL A 148 -7.37 2.18 -12.30
N LEU A 149 -7.39 0.84 -12.20
CA LEU A 149 -6.44 -0.02 -12.92
C LEU A 149 -6.80 -0.19 -14.40
N HIS A 150 -8.04 -0.54 -14.73
CA HIS A 150 -8.45 -0.68 -16.13
C HIS A 150 -8.34 0.65 -16.92
N PRO A 151 -8.73 1.82 -16.36
CA PRO A 151 -8.46 3.10 -17.01
C PRO A 151 -6.96 3.41 -17.21
N ALA A 152 -6.07 2.84 -16.38
CA ALA A 152 -4.62 2.93 -16.53
C ALA A 152 -4.02 1.87 -17.48
N GLY A 153 -4.85 1.01 -18.08
CA GLY A 153 -4.41 -0.09 -18.95
C GLY A 153 -3.78 -1.27 -18.19
N CYS A 154 -4.16 -1.46 -16.92
CA CYS A 154 -3.69 -2.55 -16.06
C CYS A 154 -4.84 -3.54 -15.84
N TYR A 155 -4.74 -4.74 -16.41
CA TYR A 155 -5.84 -5.73 -16.42
C TYR A 155 -5.55 -6.99 -15.59
N ASP A 156 -4.26 -7.29 -15.33
CA ASP A 156 -3.83 -8.47 -14.57
C ASP A 156 -3.52 -8.20 -13.10
N MET A 157 -3.53 -6.93 -12.67
CA MET A 157 -3.34 -6.58 -11.26
C MET A 157 -4.49 -7.09 -10.40
N HIS A 158 -4.19 -7.75 -9.28
CA HIS A 158 -5.18 -8.31 -8.37
C HIS A 158 -4.66 -8.35 -6.93
N ILE A 159 -5.55 -8.67 -5.99
CA ILE A 159 -5.16 -8.94 -4.60
C ILE A 159 -4.53 -10.33 -4.51
N ALA A 160 -3.29 -10.40 -4.01
CA ALA A 160 -2.53 -11.64 -3.90
C ALA A 160 -3.11 -12.55 -2.81
N GLY A 161 -3.01 -13.86 -3.05
CA GLY A 161 -3.31 -14.87 -2.05
C GLY A 161 -2.14 -15.08 -1.07
N THR A 162 -2.45 -15.70 0.07
CA THR A 162 -1.47 -15.95 1.15
C THR A 162 -0.56 -17.14 0.84
N TYR A 163 -1.13 -18.23 0.33
CA TYR A 163 -0.44 -19.51 0.19
C TYR A 163 0.11 -19.75 -1.21
N LEU A 164 1.04 -20.68 -1.31
CA LEU A 164 1.63 -21.10 -2.60
C LEU A 164 0.55 -21.54 -3.61
N LYS A 165 -0.49 -22.23 -3.14
CA LYS A 165 -1.61 -22.72 -3.96
C LYS A 165 -2.52 -21.60 -4.49
N ASP A 166 -2.50 -20.43 -3.85
CA ASP A 166 -3.36 -19.29 -4.20
C ASP A 166 -2.76 -18.44 -5.35
N ARG A 167 -1.51 -18.75 -5.78
CA ARG A 167 -0.87 -18.04 -6.89
C ARG A 167 -1.60 -18.26 -8.20
N ARG A 168 -1.65 -17.20 -9.01
CA ARG A 168 -2.09 -17.33 -10.40
C ARG A 168 -1.03 -18.05 -11.25
N PRO A 169 -1.39 -18.65 -12.42
CA PRO A 169 -0.45 -19.41 -13.25
C PRO A 169 0.81 -18.62 -13.64
N ASN A 170 0.70 -17.32 -13.92
CA ASN A 170 1.80 -16.42 -14.30
C ASN A 170 2.42 -15.67 -13.10
N GLU A 171 2.02 -15.96 -11.86
CA GLU A 171 2.62 -15.39 -10.68
C GLU A 171 3.87 -16.15 -10.26
N THR A 172 4.96 -15.44 -9.93
CA THR A 172 6.22 -16.04 -9.50
C THR A 172 6.07 -16.79 -8.17
N LYS A 173 6.96 -17.76 -7.90
CA LYS A 173 7.17 -18.27 -6.55
C LYS A 173 7.96 -17.25 -5.74
N TYR A 174 7.71 -17.21 -4.43
CA TYR A 174 8.42 -16.34 -3.49
C TYR A 174 9.35 -17.17 -2.62
N TYR A 175 10.48 -16.61 -2.25
CA TYR A 175 11.51 -17.27 -1.47
C TYR A 175 11.94 -16.40 -0.30
N MET A 176 12.31 -17.04 0.78
CA MET A 176 12.99 -16.37 1.89
C MET A 176 14.50 -16.37 1.65
N HIS A 177 15.23 -15.46 2.30
CA HIS A 177 16.69 -15.50 2.29
C HIS A 177 17.21 -16.75 2.98
N GLN A 178 18.43 -17.16 2.65
CA GLN A 178 19.11 -18.29 3.29
C GLN A 178 19.19 -18.06 4.81
N GLY A 179 18.91 -19.11 5.59
CA GLY A 179 18.88 -19.04 7.06
C GLY A 179 17.55 -18.54 7.65
N SER A 180 16.55 -18.25 6.84
CA SER A 180 15.20 -17.94 7.35
C SER A 180 14.58 -19.19 7.96
N ILE A 181 14.05 -19.05 9.17
CA ILE A 181 13.36 -20.13 9.88
C ILE A 181 11.85 -20.08 9.62
N PRO A 182 11.15 -21.23 9.61
CA PRO A 182 9.70 -21.27 9.56
C PRO A 182 9.06 -20.52 10.74
N VAL A 183 7.86 -20.01 10.53
CA VAL A 183 7.08 -19.27 11.54
C VAL A 183 5.73 -19.95 11.75
N TYR A 184 5.09 -19.67 12.89
CA TYR A 184 3.72 -20.12 13.11
C TYR A 184 2.77 -19.40 12.16
N GLU A 185 1.84 -20.16 11.57
CA GLU A 185 0.84 -19.68 10.64
C GLU A 185 -0.04 -18.58 11.27
N TYR A 186 -0.39 -17.55 10.48
CA TYR A 186 -1.15 -16.37 10.94
C TYR A 186 -2.53 -16.70 11.56
N ASN A 187 -3.14 -17.82 11.15
CA ASN A 187 -4.48 -18.25 11.58
C ASN A 187 -4.48 -19.02 12.92
N ASN A 188 -3.35 -19.06 13.60
CA ASN A 188 -3.16 -19.76 14.89
C ASN A 188 -3.45 -21.27 14.84
N SER A 189 -3.23 -21.92 13.69
CA SER A 189 -3.43 -23.36 13.52
C SER A 189 -2.40 -24.23 14.27
N GLY A 190 -1.31 -23.64 14.76
CA GLY A 190 -0.17 -24.35 15.32
C GLY A 190 0.83 -24.87 14.28
N ARG A 191 0.54 -24.75 12.97
CA ARG A 191 1.47 -25.20 11.92
C ARG A 191 2.64 -24.23 11.76
N LEU A 192 3.81 -24.77 11.47
CA LEU A 192 4.97 -24.03 10.98
C LEU A 192 4.92 -23.95 9.46
N VAL A 193 5.11 -22.76 8.92
CA VAL A 193 5.06 -22.45 7.49
C VAL A 193 6.25 -21.61 7.06
N GLU A 194 6.59 -21.63 5.77
CA GLU A 194 7.51 -20.63 5.23
C GLU A 194 6.91 -19.24 5.40
N LYS A 195 7.73 -18.32 5.89
CA LYS A 195 7.26 -16.94 6.20
C LYS A 195 6.57 -16.25 5.03
N CYS A 196 7.01 -16.48 3.79
CA CYS A 196 6.36 -15.92 2.59
C CYS A 196 5.03 -16.59 2.22
N TYR A 197 4.64 -17.70 2.87
CA TYR A 197 3.45 -18.48 2.58
C TYR A 197 2.64 -18.86 3.83
N GLY A 198 2.29 -17.88 4.66
CA GLY A 198 1.41 -18.10 5.80
C GLY A 198 1.70 -17.31 7.06
N ASP A 199 2.73 -16.44 7.07
CA ASP A 199 3.00 -15.51 8.17
C ASP A 199 1.93 -14.42 8.29
N THR A 200 1.44 -13.95 7.15
CA THR A 200 0.51 -12.82 7.05
C THR A 200 -0.67 -13.18 6.18
N ASP A 201 -1.88 -12.83 6.62
CA ASP A 201 -3.10 -12.87 5.80
C ASP A 201 -3.03 -11.76 4.74
N LEU A 202 -2.53 -12.09 3.54
CA LEU A 202 -2.32 -11.09 2.50
C LEU A 202 -3.60 -10.40 2.04
N PRO A 203 -4.72 -11.09 1.76
CA PRO A 203 -5.97 -10.43 1.44
C PRO A 203 -6.39 -9.42 2.51
N ARG A 204 -6.05 -9.66 3.78
CA ARG A 204 -6.34 -8.75 4.88
C ARG A 204 -5.52 -7.47 4.86
N LEU A 205 -4.32 -7.49 4.29
CA LEU A 205 -3.56 -6.27 4.04
C LEU A 205 -4.27 -5.35 3.05
N SER A 206 -5.08 -5.91 2.14
CA SER A 206 -5.92 -5.16 1.20
C SER A 206 -5.21 -3.93 0.64
N GLY A 207 -5.72 -2.73 0.89
CA GLY A 207 -5.14 -1.46 0.43
C GLY A 207 -3.76 -1.12 0.99
N ALA A 208 -3.31 -1.81 2.02
CA ALA A 208 -2.01 -1.54 2.64
C ALA A 208 -0.84 -2.26 1.96
N GLY A 209 -1.08 -3.44 1.33
CA GLY A 209 0.07 -4.20 0.84
C GLY A 209 -0.21 -5.44 0.00
N ALA A 210 -1.46 -5.69 -0.40
CA ALA A 210 -1.85 -6.97 -1.00
C ALA A 210 -1.84 -7.02 -2.53
N TRP A 211 -1.63 -5.92 -3.24
CA TRP A 211 -1.63 -5.92 -4.70
C TRP A 211 -0.46 -6.71 -5.28
N CYS A 212 -0.79 -7.43 -6.36
CA CYS A 212 0.12 -8.21 -7.19
C CYS A 212 -0.10 -7.80 -8.65
N GLY A 213 0.95 -7.76 -9.44
CA GLY A 213 0.92 -7.41 -10.85
C GLY A 213 2.30 -7.49 -11.49
N SER A 214 2.40 -7.17 -12.77
CA SER A 214 3.66 -7.12 -13.49
C SER A 214 4.36 -5.76 -13.34
N THR A 215 5.68 -5.72 -13.56
CA THR A 215 6.43 -4.45 -13.63
C THR A 215 5.98 -3.59 -14.80
N ALA A 216 5.57 -4.21 -15.93
CA ALA A 216 5.04 -3.49 -17.09
C ALA A 216 3.73 -2.75 -16.75
N GLU A 217 2.77 -3.43 -16.11
CA GLU A 217 1.53 -2.78 -15.69
C GLU A 217 1.77 -1.73 -14.60
N LEU A 218 2.68 -2.00 -13.65
CA LEU A 218 3.03 -1.00 -12.64
C LEU A 218 3.63 0.25 -13.28
N SER A 219 4.45 0.11 -14.34
CA SER A 219 4.97 1.24 -15.09
C SER A 219 3.86 2.05 -15.79
N ARG A 220 2.88 1.37 -16.40
CA ARG A 220 1.68 2.03 -16.98
C ARG A 220 0.90 2.78 -15.93
N PHE A 221 0.65 2.15 -14.79
CA PHE A 221 -0.05 2.80 -13.69
C PHE A 221 0.69 4.06 -13.22
N ILE A 222 2.02 4.02 -13.04
CA ILE A 222 2.81 5.19 -12.65
C ILE A 222 2.72 6.29 -13.72
N ALA A 223 2.85 5.95 -14.99
CA ALA A 223 2.75 6.91 -16.10
C ALA A 223 1.35 7.56 -16.20
N SER A 224 0.28 6.86 -15.73
CA SER A 224 -1.08 7.39 -15.72
C SER A 224 -1.42 8.28 -14.52
N ILE A 225 -0.45 8.59 -13.66
CA ILE A 225 -0.61 9.42 -12.46
C ILE A 225 0.58 10.35 -12.22
N ASP A 226 1.40 10.62 -13.22
CA ASP A 226 2.64 11.39 -13.08
C ASP A 226 2.52 12.87 -13.52
N GLY A 227 1.41 13.24 -14.14
CA GLY A 227 1.14 14.59 -14.61
C GLY A 227 1.85 14.95 -15.93
N LEU A 228 2.41 13.96 -16.64
CA LEU A 228 3.13 14.16 -17.89
C LEU A 228 2.25 13.80 -19.12
N PRO A 229 2.49 14.40 -20.28
CA PRO A 229 1.59 14.30 -21.43
C PRO A 229 1.68 12.98 -22.22
N HIS A 230 2.64 12.09 -21.92
CA HIS A 230 2.90 10.89 -22.72
C HIS A 230 1.85 9.81 -22.60
N VAL A 231 1.31 9.65 -21.38
CA VAL A 231 0.17 8.76 -21.09
C VAL A 231 -0.92 9.61 -20.47
N LYS A 232 -2.16 9.38 -20.87
CA LYS A 232 -3.30 10.10 -20.31
C LYS A 232 -3.44 9.79 -18.83
N ASP A 233 -3.38 10.82 -18.00
CA ASP A 233 -3.62 10.68 -16.56
C ASP A 233 -5.05 10.23 -16.26
N ILE A 234 -5.19 9.33 -15.30
CA ILE A 234 -6.49 8.89 -14.75
C ILE A 234 -7.00 9.83 -13.66
N LEU A 235 -6.16 10.70 -13.14
CA LEU A 235 -6.49 11.77 -12.20
C LEU A 235 -6.29 13.14 -12.86
N SER A 236 -6.97 14.15 -12.34
CA SER A 236 -6.72 15.55 -12.74
C SER A 236 -5.34 16.01 -12.28
N LYS A 237 -4.74 16.95 -13.01
CA LYS A 237 -3.48 17.60 -12.64
C LYS A 237 -3.50 18.12 -11.21
N LYS A 238 -4.63 18.74 -10.79
CA LYS A 238 -4.82 19.24 -9.42
C LYS A 238 -4.72 18.13 -8.38
N SER A 239 -5.27 16.96 -8.65
CA SER A 239 -5.19 15.79 -7.75
C SER A 239 -3.76 15.27 -7.64
N ILE A 240 -3.05 15.18 -8.78
CA ILE A 240 -1.65 14.73 -8.82
C ILE A 240 -0.76 15.70 -8.05
N GLU A 241 -0.89 17.00 -8.30
CA GLU A 241 -0.15 18.06 -7.58
C GLU A 241 -0.43 18.01 -6.07
N PHE A 242 -1.67 17.74 -5.67
CA PHE A 242 -2.04 17.60 -4.26
C PHE A 242 -1.38 16.36 -3.61
N MET A 243 -1.36 15.24 -4.32
CA MET A 243 -0.72 14.00 -3.84
C MET A 243 0.78 14.17 -3.65
N THR A 244 1.43 14.89 -4.57
CA THR A 244 2.89 15.02 -4.68
C THR A 244 3.43 16.35 -4.15
N ARG A 245 2.57 17.18 -3.55
CA ARG A 245 3.03 18.44 -2.95
C ARG A 245 4.11 18.19 -1.90
N GLU A 246 5.04 19.13 -1.79
CA GLU A 246 6.15 19.05 -0.85
C GLU A 246 5.65 18.75 0.58
N GLN A 247 6.40 17.88 1.24
CA GLN A 247 6.07 17.44 2.58
C GLN A 247 6.68 18.37 3.61
N THR A 248 5.97 18.51 4.73
CA THR A 248 6.57 18.98 5.98
C THR A 248 7.21 17.82 6.73
N ASP A 249 8.01 18.08 7.75
CA ASP A 249 8.65 17.05 8.57
C ASP A 249 7.67 16.10 9.26
N HIS A 250 6.39 16.50 9.35
CA HIS A 250 5.34 15.76 10.07
C HIS A 250 4.36 15.00 9.18
N GLN A 251 4.61 14.87 7.87
CA GLN A 251 3.70 14.14 6.96
C GLN A 251 4.42 13.39 5.84
N TYR A 252 3.77 12.36 5.32
CA TYR A 252 4.18 11.69 4.09
C TYR A 252 3.46 12.29 2.88
N SER A 253 4.03 12.15 1.69
CA SER A 253 3.30 12.33 0.44
C SER A 253 2.18 11.30 0.34
N ILE A 254 1.10 11.64 -0.36
CA ILE A 254 -0.04 10.73 -0.50
C ILE A 254 0.35 9.56 -1.42
N GLY A 255 0.42 8.37 -0.83
CA GLY A 255 0.78 7.14 -1.52
C GLY A 255 2.29 6.92 -1.74
N TRP A 256 3.10 7.98 -1.78
CA TRP A 256 4.55 7.92 -1.93
C TRP A 256 5.27 7.92 -0.58
N ASN A 257 6.51 7.43 -0.54
CA ASN A 257 7.37 7.67 0.62
C ASN A 257 7.91 9.10 0.61
N TYR A 258 8.31 9.58 -0.57
CA TYR A 258 8.94 10.87 -0.75
C TYR A 258 8.74 11.40 -2.18
N THR A 259 8.40 12.68 -2.32
CA THR A 259 8.19 13.38 -3.60
C THR A 259 8.90 14.73 -3.57
N PRO A 260 10.24 14.77 -3.71
CA PRO A 260 11.01 16.01 -3.65
C PRO A 260 10.71 16.91 -4.87
N LYS A 261 10.71 18.22 -4.67
CA LYS A 261 10.67 19.23 -5.76
C LYS A 261 12.05 19.51 -6.36
N SER A 262 12.91 18.51 -6.40
CA SER A 262 14.27 18.63 -6.92
C SER A 262 14.46 17.66 -8.09
N ASN A 263 15.66 17.62 -8.66
CA ASN A 263 16.03 16.63 -9.67
C ASN A 263 16.12 15.18 -9.13
N LYS A 264 15.69 14.94 -7.90
CA LYS A 264 15.63 13.61 -7.30
C LYS A 264 14.32 12.92 -7.65
N PRO A 265 14.28 11.58 -7.70
CA PRO A 265 13.07 10.84 -8.02
C PRO A 265 12.04 10.88 -6.90
N TRP A 266 10.76 10.76 -7.26
CA TRP A 266 9.74 10.29 -6.31
C TRP A 266 10.01 8.84 -5.98
N ILE A 267 9.83 8.48 -4.72
CA ILE A 267 10.23 7.16 -4.21
C ILE A 267 9.02 6.46 -3.59
N ARG A 268 8.83 5.20 -3.99
CA ARG A 268 7.93 4.30 -3.28
C ARG A 268 8.61 2.95 -3.11
N THR A 269 8.66 2.46 -1.85
CA THR A 269 9.23 1.14 -1.52
C THR A 269 8.17 0.22 -0.97
N GLY A 270 8.43 -1.07 -1.05
CA GLY A 270 7.61 -2.13 -0.48
C GLY A 270 8.45 -3.30 -0.01
N SER A 271 8.06 -3.89 1.11
CA SER A 271 8.69 -5.10 1.65
C SER A 271 7.63 -6.00 2.30
N LEU A 272 7.66 -7.26 1.94
CA LEU A 272 6.94 -8.37 2.56
C LEU A 272 7.89 -9.57 2.66
N ALA A 273 7.51 -10.58 3.43
CA ALA A 273 8.20 -11.86 3.38
C ALA A 273 8.20 -12.39 1.93
N GLY A 274 9.38 -12.68 1.39
CA GLY A 274 9.58 -13.13 0.02
C GLY A 274 9.49 -12.03 -1.05
N THR A 275 9.44 -10.74 -0.69
CA THR A 275 9.30 -9.67 -1.68
C THR A 275 9.99 -8.38 -1.24
N SER A 276 10.72 -7.75 -2.16
CA SER A 276 11.18 -6.37 -2.03
C SER A 276 10.86 -5.62 -3.33
N ALA A 277 10.29 -4.42 -3.21
CA ALA A 277 9.90 -3.59 -4.35
C ALA A 277 10.38 -2.16 -4.16
N ILE A 278 10.80 -1.52 -5.26
CA ILE A 278 11.14 -0.11 -5.31
C ILE A 278 10.68 0.49 -6.64
N VAL A 279 10.10 1.68 -6.55
CA VAL A 279 9.71 2.53 -7.68
C VAL A 279 10.41 3.86 -7.53
N LEU A 280 11.15 4.27 -8.55
CA LEU A 280 11.81 5.57 -8.67
C LEU A 280 11.27 6.28 -9.92
N LYS A 281 10.49 7.34 -9.74
CA LYS A 281 9.99 8.18 -10.83
C LYS A 281 10.78 9.47 -10.87
N TYR A 282 11.59 9.60 -11.92
CA TYR A 282 12.48 10.74 -12.12
C TYR A 282 11.77 11.90 -12.84
N PRO A 283 12.23 13.15 -12.64
CA PRO A 283 11.67 14.33 -13.31
C PRO A 283 11.84 14.31 -14.84
N ASP A 284 12.86 13.61 -15.35
CA ASP A 284 13.17 13.45 -16.77
C ASP A 284 12.33 12.38 -17.47
N ASN A 285 11.15 12.11 -16.94
CA ASN A 285 10.16 11.14 -17.45
C ASN A 285 10.54 9.67 -17.33
N GLN A 286 11.62 9.32 -16.64
CA GLN A 286 11.97 7.93 -16.43
C GLN A 286 11.29 7.36 -15.19
N CYS A 287 10.89 6.09 -15.29
CA CYS A 287 10.42 5.29 -14.16
C CYS A 287 11.26 4.02 -14.08
N TRP A 288 11.93 3.82 -12.95
CA TRP A 288 12.75 2.65 -12.69
C TRP A 288 12.08 1.81 -11.60
N ILE A 289 11.82 0.54 -11.91
CA ILE A 289 11.13 -0.39 -11.03
C ILE A 289 11.98 -1.63 -10.85
N LEU A 290 12.19 -2.05 -9.60
CA LEU A 290 12.70 -3.36 -9.24
C LEU A 290 11.70 -4.04 -8.32
N ILE A 291 11.32 -5.27 -8.66
CA ILE A 291 10.60 -6.15 -7.76
C ILE A 291 11.37 -7.46 -7.71
N THR A 292 11.69 -7.92 -6.51
CA THR A 292 12.30 -9.22 -6.28
C THR A 292 11.28 -10.17 -5.69
N ASN A 293 11.34 -11.44 -6.05
CA ASN A 293 10.55 -12.52 -5.47
C ASN A 293 11.29 -13.23 -4.32
N THR A 294 12.19 -12.52 -3.66
CA THR A 294 12.90 -12.97 -2.48
C THR A 294 13.04 -11.87 -1.45
N SER A 295 13.03 -12.23 -0.19
CA SER A 295 13.39 -11.31 0.89
C SER A 295 14.88 -11.05 0.92
N THR A 296 15.24 -9.86 1.34
CA THR A 296 16.63 -9.50 1.65
C THR A 296 16.86 -9.56 3.16
N TRP A 297 18.05 -9.97 3.57
CA TRP A 297 18.53 -9.88 4.95
C TRP A 297 18.94 -8.44 5.34
N LYS A 298 19.11 -7.55 4.35
CA LYS A 298 19.58 -6.16 4.57
C LYS A 298 18.48 -5.20 5.07
N GLY A 299 17.22 -5.65 5.14
CA GLY A 299 16.12 -4.79 5.56
C GLY A 299 16.04 -3.50 4.73
N HIS A 300 15.95 -2.34 5.39
CA HIS A 300 15.90 -1.02 4.72
C HIS A 300 17.17 -0.68 3.93
N GLY A 301 18.33 -1.25 4.27
CA GLY A 301 19.56 -1.06 3.53
C GLY A 301 19.48 -1.51 2.08
N PHE A 302 18.66 -2.52 1.78
CA PHE A 302 18.46 -3.00 0.41
C PHE A 302 17.89 -1.93 -0.54
N SER A 303 16.93 -1.14 -0.08
CA SER A 303 16.37 -0.05 -0.89
C SER A 303 17.42 1.02 -1.20
N ASN A 304 18.27 1.36 -0.23
CA ASN A 304 19.36 2.32 -0.44
C ASN A 304 20.40 1.80 -1.42
N ASP A 305 20.79 0.52 -1.31
CA ASP A 305 21.72 -0.13 -2.24
C ASP A 305 21.13 -0.15 -3.66
N THR A 306 19.83 -0.45 -3.80
CA THR A 306 19.13 -0.45 -5.09
C THR A 306 19.07 0.93 -5.71
N MET A 307 18.78 1.97 -4.94
CA MET A 307 18.81 3.35 -5.43
C MET A 307 20.20 3.75 -5.94
N ALA A 308 21.22 3.46 -5.15
CA ALA A 308 22.62 3.73 -5.54
C ALA A 308 23.03 2.96 -6.82
N PHE A 309 22.56 1.73 -6.97
CA PHE A 309 22.79 0.91 -8.16
C PHE A 309 22.07 1.51 -9.39
N PHE A 310 20.81 1.90 -9.27
CA PHE A 310 20.07 2.54 -10.37
C PHE A 310 20.71 3.87 -10.81
N GLU A 311 21.20 4.68 -9.86
CA GLU A 311 21.93 5.91 -10.21
C GLU A 311 23.21 5.62 -11.01
N LYS A 312 23.95 4.57 -10.66
CA LYS A 312 25.13 4.14 -11.42
C LYS A 312 24.74 3.67 -12.84
N LEU A 313 23.67 2.87 -12.96
CA LEU A 313 23.17 2.41 -14.25
C LEU A 313 22.72 3.58 -15.13
N ARG A 314 21.95 4.52 -14.57
CA ARG A 314 21.51 5.71 -15.30
C ARG A 314 22.71 6.50 -15.86
N LYS A 315 23.67 6.82 -15.02
CA LYS A 315 24.88 7.57 -15.45
C LYS A 315 25.64 6.84 -16.57
N LYS A 316 25.71 5.51 -16.53
CA LYS A 316 26.50 4.72 -17.48
C LYS A 316 25.78 4.45 -18.80
N TYR A 317 24.47 4.22 -18.77
CA TYR A 317 23.77 3.62 -19.92
C TYR A 317 22.67 4.50 -20.53
N MET A 318 22.38 5.68 -19.96
CA MET A 318 21.29 6.55 -20.45
C MET A 318 21.37 6.87 -21.95
N ALA A 319 22.55 7.16 -22.45
CA ALA A 319 22.75 7.50 -23.87
C ALA A 319 22.44 6.34 -24.82
N ASN A 320 22.50 5.09 -24.30
CA ASN A 320 22.37 3.85 -25.08
C ASN A 320 21.11 3.05 -24.71
N MET A 321 20.19 3.63 -23.96
CA MET A 321 18.95 2.94 -23.62
C MET A 321 18.08 2.73 -24.87
N PRO A 322 17.50 1.54 -25.05
CA PRO A 322 16.54 1.31 -26.13
C PRO A 322 15.36 2.27 -26.01
N LYS A 323 15.05 2.97 -27.09
CA LYS A 323 13.86 3.85 -27.18
C LYS A 323 12.62 3.07 -27.62
N LYS A 324 12.45 1.86 -27.08
CA LYS A 324 11.29 1.03 -27.38
C LYS A 324 10.18 1.39 -26.39
N ASP A 325 9.08 1.90 -26.89
CA ASP A 325 7.86 2.09 -26.12
C ASP A 325 7.13 0.75 -25.98
N LEU A 326 6.90 0.30 -24.75
CA LEU A 326 6.16 -0.92 -24.44
C LEU A 326 4.67 -0.66 -24.23
N PHE A 327 4.23 0.59 -24.35
CA PHE A 327 2.83 1.00 -24.19
C PHE A 327 2.09 1.17 -25.51
N LEU A 328 2.81 1.15 -26.63
CA LEU A 328 2.29 1.21 -27.99
C LEU A 328 2.13 -0.20 -28.59
#